data_730003862e492f605eac188665d848f3
#
_entry.id   730003862e492f605eac188665d848f3
#
_cell.length_a   1.000
_cell.length_b   1.000
_cell.length_c   1.000
_cell.angle_alpha   90.00
_cell.angle_beta   90.00
_cell.angle_gamma   90.00
#
_symmetry.space_group_name_H-M   'P 1'
#
loop_
_entity.id
_entity.type
_entity.pdbx_description
1 polymer ?
#
loop_
_entity_poly.entity_id
_entity_poly.type
_entity_poly.pdbx_seq_one_letter_code
_entity_poly.pdbx_strand_id
1 'polypeptide(L)'
;MHKGKLALIATLFIASVSTNAFADTGHAGTAKAHCAAMVEAGESGMDHGGQGHTDTAVKHFKQMSKDGQECLNHGQEAVKSAAKGSPTEMHGGGAMKHVQEAVTHANAAVEHGQAGHGDVMMGHAKEALMHAKEGNKHAQEMK
;
A
#
# COMPACT_ATOMS: atom_id res chain seq x y z
N MET A 1 -69.62 -30.83 24.04
CA MET A 1 -68.78 -29.60 24.28
C MET A 1 -67.31 -29.96 24.06
N HIS A 2 -66.79 -29.73 22.84
CA HIS A 2 -65.37 -29.97 22.55
C HIS A 2 -64.76 -28.63 22.23
N LYS A 3 -63.85 -28.21 23.09
CA LYS A 3 -63.08 -26.97 22.94
C LYS A 3 -61.85 -27.27 22.06
N GLY A 4 -61.87 -26.86 20.80
CA GLY A 4 -60.71 -26.90 19.92
C GLY A 4 -59.68 -25.85 20.33
N LYS A 5 -58.46 -26.29 20.63
CA LYS A 5 -57.31 -25.40 20.85
C LYS A 5 -56.67 -25.10 19.51
N LEU A 6 -56.74 -23.85 19.06
CA LEU A 6 -56.01 -23.35 17.90
C LEU A 6 -54.55 -23.17 18.29
N ALA A 7 -53.68 -23.98 17.70
CA ALA A 7 -52.21 -23.78 17.83
C ALA A 7 -51.77 -22.80 16.76
N LEU A 8 -51.29 -21.62 17.22
CA LEU A 8 -50.69 -20.59 16.35
C LEU A 8 -49.26 -21.00 16.07
N ILE A 9 -48.98 -21.43 14.85
CA ILE A 9 -47.58 -21.70 14.42
C ILE A 9 -46.99 -20.36 13.95
N ALA A 10 -46.16 -19.76 14.78
CA ALA A 10 -45.36 -18.60 14.42
C ALA A 10 -44.17 -19.10 13.57
N THR A 11 -44.25 -18.92 12.27
CA THR A 11 -43.13 -19.16 11.35
C THR A 11 -42.14 -18.00 11.53
N LEU A 12 -41.03 -18.29 12.23
CA LEU A 12 -39.92 -17.37 12.36
C LEU A 12 -39.14 -17.37 11.04
N PHE A 13 -39.31 -16.35 10.21
CA PHE A 13 -38.46 -16.09 9.05
C PHE A 13 -37.11 -15.58 9.55
N ILE A 14 -36.13 -16.48 9.64
CA ILE A 14 -34.75 -16.09 9.83
C ILE A 14 -34.25 -15.61 8.47
N ALA A 15 -34.28 -14.31 8.25
CA ALA A 15 -33.55 -13.69 7.16
C ALA A 15 -32.05 -13.91 7.41
N SER A 16 -31.46 -14.89 6.75
CA SER A 16 -30.03 -15.06 6.66
C SER A 16 -29.46 -13.86 5.89
N VAL A 17 -29.02 -12.85 6.63
CA VAL A 17 -28.17 -11.80 6.07
C VAL A 17 -26.84 -12.50 5.74
N SER A 18 -26.67 -12.87 4.48
CA SER A 18 -25.36 -13.27 3.96
C SER A 18 -24.49 -12.03 4.03
N THR A 19 -23.78 -11.84 5.14
CA THR A 19 -22.62 -10.96 5.16
C THR A 19 -21.61 -11.63 4.25
N ASN A 20 -21.54 -11.20 2.98
CA ASN A 20 -20.35 -11.37 2.18
C ASN A 20 -19.27 -10.55 2.87
N ALA A 21 -18.70 -11.10 3.94
CA ALA A 21 -17.40 -10.70 4.41
C ALA A 21 -16.47 -11.09 3.25
N PHE A 22 -16.23 -10.14 2.33
CA PHE A 22 -15.06 -10.22 1.48
C PHE A 22 -13.90 -10.31 2.46
N ALA A 23 -13.31 -11.51 2.56
CA ALA A 23 -12.15 -11.71 3.37
C ALA A 23 -11.11 -10.73 2.83
N ASP A 24 -10.84 -9.69 3.61
CA ASP A 24 -9.59 -8.97 3.48
C ASP A 24 -8.52 -10.05 3.60
N THR A 25 -7.86 -10.36 2.48
CA THR A 25 -6.82 -11.40 2.42
C THR A 25 -5.57 -10.99 3.21
N GLY A 26 -5.65 -9.89 3.97
CA GLY A 26 -4.51 -9.28 4.65
C GLY A 26 -3.60 -8.49 3.70
N HIS A 27 -3.85 -8.56 2.38
CA HIS A 27 -3.01 -7.87 1.40
C HIS A 27 -3.07 -6.34 1.54
N ALA A 28 -4.23 -5.75 1.84
CA ALA A 28 -4.33 -4.31 2.06
C ALA A 28 -3.50 -3.87 3.28
N GLY A 29 -3.59 -4.61 4.38
CA GLY A 29 -2.78 -4.35 5.58
C GLY A 29 -1.28 -4.48 5.32
N THR A 30 -0.87 -5.53 4.62
CA THR A 30 0.53 -5.77 4.25
C THR A 30 1.04 -4.68 3.29
N ALA A 31 0.25 -4.30 2.29
CA ALA A 31 0.59 -3.21 1.38
C ALA A 31 0.85 -1.90 2.14
N LYS A 32 -0.02 -1.52 3.08
CA LYS A 32 0.17 -0.33 3.92
C LYS A 32 1.49 -0.34 4.68
N ALA A 33 1.83 -1.49 5.29
CA ALA A 33 3.07 -1.64 6.05
C ALA A 33 4.29 -1.42 5.15
N HIS A 34 4.32 -2.03 3.96
CA HIS A 34 5.42 -1.85 3.00
C HIS A 34 5.46 -0.44 2.41
N CYS A 35 4.32 0.19 2.12
CA CYS A 35 4.28 1.59 1.69
C CYS A 35 4.84 2.54 2.76
N ALA A 36 4.56 2.30 4.04
CA ALA A 36 5.14 3.08 5.14
C ALA A 36 6.66 2.85 5.25
N ALA A 37 7.11 1.59 5.21
CA ALA A 37 8.54 1.24 5.25
C ALA A 37 9.32 1.86 4.07
N MET A 38 8.72 1.91 2.87
CA MET A 38 9.28 2.60 1.71
C MET A 38 9.55 4.08 2.00
N VAL A 39 8.62 4.78 2.65
CA VAL A 39 8.80 6.20 3.03
C VAL A 39 9.93 6.35 4.03
N GLU A 40 9.98 5.52 5.08
CA GLU A 40 11.04 5.56 6.11
C GLU A 40 12.42 5.32 5.50
N ALA A 41 12.55 4.35 4.60
CA ALA A 41 13.80 4.10 3.89
C ALA A 41 14.20 5.29 3.01
N GLY A 42 13.24 5.92 2.33
CA GLY A 42 13.49 7.12 1.53
C GLY A 42 13.99 8.31 2.36
N GLU A 43 13.37 8.56 3.50
CA GLU A 43 13.78 9.62 4.44
C GLU A 43 15.19 9.37 4.97
N SER A 44 15.50 8.14 5.38
CA SER A 44 16.84 7.76 5.82
C SER A 44 17.88 7.95 4.71
N GLY A 45 17.54 7.58 3.48
CA GLY A 45 18.40 7.79 2.32
C GLY A 45 18.68 9.27 2.04
N MET A 46 17.66 10.12 2.15
CA MET A 46 17.79 11.57 1.99
C MET A 46 18.70 12.19 3.06
N ASP A 47 18.55 11.75 4.32
CA ASP A 47 19.37 12.24 5.42
C ASP A 47 20.86 11.89 5.22
N HIS A 48 21.17 10.64 4.90
CA HIS A 48 22.55 10.24 4.64
C HIS A 48 23.14 10.88 3.38
N GLY A 49 22.33 10.99 2.32
CA GLY A 49 22.76 11.65 1.08
C GLY A 49 23.07 13.13 1.29
N GLY A 50 22.25 13.84 2.07
CA GLY A 50 22.46 15.24 2.43
C GLY A 50 23.72 15.49 3.28
N GLN A 51 24.18 14.46 4.00
CA GLN A 51 25.43 14.47 4.76
C GLN A 51 26.65 14.02 3.94
N GLY A 52 26.46 13.70 2.66
CA GLY A 52 27.53 13.21 1.78
C GLY A 52 27.87 11.71 1.97
N HIS A 53 27.08 10.97 2.76
CA HIS A 53 27.26 9.54 2.98
C HIS A 53 26.63 8.73 1.83
N THR A 54 27.11 8.92 0.61
CA THR A 54 26.52 8.39 -0.64
C THR A 54 26.30 6.88 -0.60
N ASP A 55 27.29 6.10 -0.16
CA ASP A 55 27.16 4.62 -0.11
C ASP A 55 26.04 4.16 0.84
N THR A 56 25.87 4.87 1.96
CA THR A 56 24.80 4.58 2.90
C THR A 56 23.44 5.00 2.34
N ALA A 57 23.37 6.16 1.71
CA ALA A 57 22.16 6.63 1.03
C ALA A 57 21.70 5.63 -0.05
N VAL A 58 22.62 5.12 -0.87
CA VAL A 58 22.33 4.09 -1.89
C VAL A 58 21.73 2.83 -1.28
N LYS A 59 22.22 2.39 -0.11
CA LYS A 59 21.61 1.21 0.58
C LYS A 59 20.17 1.48 0.99
N HIS A 60 19.88 2.66 1.50
CA HIS A 60 18.51 3.04 1.87
C HIS A 60 17.60 3.18 0.65
N PHE A 61 18.08 3.73 -0.47
CA PHE A 61 17.28 3.81 -1.70
C PHE A 61 17.03 2.43 -2.32
N LYS A 62 17.95 1.47 -2.18
CA LYS A 62 17.69 0.06 -2.54
C LYS A 62 16.59 -0.55 -1.66
N GLN A 63 16.62 -0.28 -0.36
CA GLN A 63 15.56 -0.74 0.55
C GLN A 63 14.22 -0.07 0.21
N MET A 64 14.21 1.23 -0.07
CA MET A 64 13.04 1.96 -0.53
C MET A 64 12.42 1.32 -1.78
N SER A 65 13.25 1.00 -2.79
CA SER A 65 12.77 0.31 -4.00
C SER A 65 12.19 -1.06 -3.70
N LYS A 66 12.82 -1.84 -2.82
CA LYS A 66 12.34 -3.16 -2.40
C LYS A 66 10.99 -3.07 -1.69
N ASP A 67 10.87 -2.21 -0.69
CA ASP A 67 9.61 -2.04 0.06
C ASP A 67 8.50 -1.51 -0.86
N GLY A 68 8.84 -0.62 -1.81
CA GLY A 68 7.92 -0.16 -2.84
C GLY A 68 7.41 -1.31 -3.72
N GLN A 69 8.28 -2.23 -4.12
CA GLN A 69 7.88 -3.40 -4.92
C GLN A 69 6.95 -4.33 -4.14
N GLU A 70 7.20 -4.57 -2.85
CA GLU A 70 6.31 -5.37 -2.01
C GLU A 70 4.97 -4.64 -1.77
N CYS A 71 4.99 -3.32 -1.59
CA CYS A 71 3.75 -2.53 -1.54
C CYS A 71 2.93 -2.69 -2.82
N LEU A 72 3.56 -2.66 -4.02
CA LEU A 72 2.90 -2.89 -5.31
C LEU A 72 2.29 -4.29 -5.38
N ASN A 73 3.06 -5.32 -5.05
CA ASN A 73 2.62 -6.72 -5.12
C ASN A 73 1.35 -6.93 -4.26
N HIS A 74 1.41 -6.57 -2.99
CA HIS A 74 0.28 -6.73 -2.07
C HIS A 74 -0.88 -5.78 -2.40
N GLY A 75 -0.59 -4.55 -2.81
CA GLY A 75 -1.61 -3.57 -3.19
C GLY A 75 -2.41 -4.03 -4.42
N GLN A 76 -1.77 -4.60 -5.42
CA GLN A 76 -2.44 -5.15 -6.60
C GLN A 76 -3.36 -6.33 -6.24
N GLU A 77 -2.91 -7.23 -5.36
CA GLU A 77 -3.75 -8.35 -4.90
C GLU A 77 -4.94 -7.83 -4.07
N ALA A 78 -4.74 -6.82 -3.23
CA ALA A 78 -5.83 -6.17 -2.49
C ALA A 78 -6.88 -5.57 -3.44
N VAL A 79 -6.45 -4.82 -4.47
CA VAL A 79 -7.36 -4.21 -5.45
C VAL A 79 -8.12 -5.26 -6.26
N LYS A 80 -7.45 -6.34 -6.69
CA LYS A 80 -8.10 -7.45 -7.43
C LYS A 80 -9.22 -8.12 -6.63
N SER A 81 -9.05 -8.24 -5.31
CA SER A 81 -10.02 -8.87 -4.41
C SER A 81 -11.03 -7.89 -3.80
N ALA A 82 -10.88 -6.61 -4.05
CA ALA A 82 -11.71 -5.57 -3.48
C ALA A 82 -13.15 -5.59 -4.01
N ALA A 83 -14.11 -5.33 -3.12
CA ALA A 83 -15.49 -5.14 -3.54
C ALA A 83 -15.61 -3.84 -4.35
N LYS A 84 -16.49 -3.85 -5.35
CA LYS A 84 -16.78 -2.66 -6.15
C LYS A 84 -17.29 -1.52 -5.25
N GLY A 85 -16.72 -0.34 -5.40
CA GLY A 85 -17.03 0.83 -4.59
C GLY A 85 -16.41 0.82 -3.19
N SER A 86 -15.58 -0.18 -2.86
CA SER A 86 -14.85 -0.18 -1.59
C SER A 86 -13.73 0.86 -1.56
N PRO A 87 -13.30 1.30 -0.36
CA PRO A 87 -12.14 2.18 -0.26
C PRO A 87 -10.88 1.60 -0.92
N THR A 88 -10.67 0.29 -0.86
CA THR A 88 -9.54 -0.38 -1.52
C THR A 88 -9.60 -0.25 -3.03
N GLU A 89 -10.77 -0.44 -3.66
CA GLU A 89 -10.92 -0.22 -5.11
C GLU A 89 -10.68 1.25 -5.48
N MET A 90 -11.24 2.18 -4.71
CA MET A 90 -11.16 3.62 -5.02
C MET A 90 -9.74 4.19 -4.87
N HIS A 91 -9.03 3.80 -3.82
CA HIS A 91 -7.72 4.38 -3.49
C HIS A 91 -6.53 3.55 -3.99
N GLY A 92 -6.72 2.24 -4.17
CA GLY A 92 -5.64 1.33 -4.53
C GLY A 92 -4.97 1.67 -5.87
N GLY A 93 -5.75 2.05 -6.88
CA GLY A 93 -5.20 2.46 -8.17
C GLY A 93 -4.28 3.67 -8.09
N GLY A 94 -4.69 4.70 -7.32
CA GLY A 94 -3.87 5.88 -7.05
C GLY A 94 -2.60 5.54 -6.26
N ALA A 95 -2.74 4.72 -5.21
CA ALA A 95 -1.60 4.24 -4.43
C ALA A 95 -0.57 3.55 -5.32
N MET A 96 -0.99 2.56 -6.11
CA MET A 96 -0.08 1.77 -6.94
C MET A 96 0.62 2.60 -8.01
N LYS A 97 -0.08 3.58 -8.62
CA LYS A 97 0.53 4.49 -9.58
C LYS A 97 1.69 5.27 -8.96
N HIS A 98 1.46 5.94 -7.84
CA HIS A 98 2.49 6.72 -7.16
C HIS A 98 3.63 5.83 -6.65
N VAL A 99 3.35 4.65 -6.09
CA VAL A 99 4.38 3.72 -5.66
C VAL A 99 5.25 3.24 -6.83
N GLN A 100 4.67 2.99 -8.00
CA GLN A 100 5.44 2.64 -9.20
C GLN A 100 6.40 3.76 -9.62
N GLU A 101 5.95 5.01 -9.59
CA GLU A 101 6.80 6.18 -9.88
C GLU A 101 7.91 6.31 -8.83
N ALA A 102 7.59 6.12 -7.55
CA ALA A 102 8.58 6.11 -6.46
C ALA A 102 9.67 5.06 -6.67
N VAL A 103 9.29 3.82 -7.01
CA VAL A 103 10.25 2.73 -7.30
C VAL A 103 11.14 3.08 -8.49
N THR A 104 10.56 3.65 -9.55
CA THR A 104 11.33 4.07 -10.74
C THR A 104 12.40 5.10 -10.38
N HIS A 105 12.03 6.15 -9.64
CA HIS A 105 12.97 7.17 -9.21
C HIS A 105 13.97 6.65 -8.16
N ALA A 106 13.56 5.76 -7.24
CA ALA A 106 14.48 5.15 -6.29
C ALA A 106 15.57 4.33 -6.99
N ASN A 107 15.22 3.58 -8.03
CA ASN A 107 16.18 2.83 -8.84
C ASN A 107 17.16 3.78 -9.58
N ALA A 108 16.66 4.86 -10.17
CA ALA A 108 17.51 5.87 -10.80
C ALA A 108 18.46 6.53 -9.78
N ALA A 109 17.99 6.82 -8.56
CA ALA A 109 18.85 7.31 -7.49
C ALA A 109 19.96 6.31 -7.15
N VAL A 110 19.66 5.02 -7.07
CA VAL A 110 20.67 3.97 -6.85
C VAL A 110 21.71 3.95 -7.96
N GLU A 111 21.30 3.98 -9.22
CA GLU A 111 22.20 3.96 -10.38
C GLU A 111 23.15 5.16 -10.37
N HIS A 112 22.62 6.37 -10.17
CA HIS A 112 23.43 7.58 -10.12
C HIS A 112 24.36 7.64 -8.90
N GLY A 113 23.88 7.16 -7.73
CA GLY A 113 24.72 7.07 -6.54
C GLY A 113 25.91 6.12 -6.73
N GLN A 114 25.68 4.96 -7.35
CA GLN A 114 26.73 3.99 -7.67
C GLN A 114 27.73 4.52 -8.72
N ALA A 115 27.25 5.39 -9.62
CA ALA A 115 28.11 6.06 -10.62
C ALA A 115 28.86 7.30 -10.06
N GLY A 116 28.67 7.64 -8.78
CA GLY A 116 29.29 8.81 -8.16
C GLY A 116 28.62 10.16 -8.50
N HIS A 117 27.43 10.13 -9.09
CA HIS A 117 26.67 11.33 -9.48
C HIS A 117 25.76 11.77 -8.31
N GLY A 118 26.33 12.22 -7.20
CA GLY A 118 25.62 12.51 -5.94
C GLY A 118 24.44 13.48 -6.09
N ASP A 119 24.62 14.58 -6.82
CA ASP A 119 23.57 15.59 -7.00
C ASP A 119 22.36 15.02 -7.80
N VAL A 120 22.64 14.23 -8.84
CA VAL A 120 21.59 13.59 -9.65
C VAL A 120 20.89 12.51 -8.84
N MET A 121 21.65 11.72 -8.04
CA MET A 121 21.08 10.76 -7.09
C MET A 121 20.07 11.44 -6.15
N MET A 122 20.47 12.56 -5.54
CA MET A 122 19.59 13.29 -4.61
C MET A 122 18.38 13.91 -5.29
N GLY A 123 18.50 14.33 -6.55
CA GLY A 123 17.37 14.78 -7.36
C GLY A 123 16.32 13.68 -7.52
N HIS A 124 16.74 12.50 -7.99
CA HIS A 124 15.84 11.33 -8.12
C HIS A 124 15.30 10.86 -6.78
N ALA A 125 16.10 10.87 -5.71
CA ALA A 125 15.66 10.48 -4.37
C ALA A 125 14.53 11.38 -3.84
N LYS A 126 14.60 12.69 -4.11
CA LYS A 126 13.55 13.65 -3.74
C LYS A 126 12.23 13.33 -4.46
N GLU A 127 12.27 13.08 -5.75
CA GLU A 127 11.08 12.68 -6.52
C GLU A 127 10.52 11.34 -6.03
N ALA A 128 11.41 10.36 -5.78
CA ALA A 128 11.02 9.08 -5.21
C ALA A 128 10.27 9.24 -3.89
N LEU A 129 10.80 10.05 -2.97
CA LEU A 129 10.20 10.27 -1.66
C LEU A 129 8.86 11.02 -1.76
N MET A 130 8.73 11.98 -2.67
CA MET A 130 7.47 12.69 -2.92
C MET A 130 6.38 11.70 -3.36
N HIS A 131 6.67 10.88 -4.36
CA HIS A 131 5.73 9.86 -4.84
C HIS A 131 5.46 8.78 -3.79
N ALA A 132 6.46 8.36 -3.02
CA ALA A 132 6.28 7.41 -1.92
C ALA A 132 5.28 7.93 -0.87
N LYS A 133 5.36 9.19 -0.48
CA LYS A 133 4.45 9.81 0.48
C LYS A 133 3.02 9.87 -0.05
N GLU A 134 2.81 10.25 -1.31
CA GLU A 134 1.48 10.25 -1.92
C GLU A 134 0.93 8.83 -2.08
N GLY A 135 1.75 7.88 -2.52
CA GLY A 135 1.35 6.48 -2.61
C GLY A 135 0.96 5.89 -1.25
N ASN A 136 1.76 6.15 -0.22
CA ASN A 136 1.46 5.73 1.15
C ASN A 136 0.17 6.35 1.67
N LYS A 137 -0.08 7.64 1.43
CA LYS A 137 -1.32 8.31 1.82
C LYS A 137 -2.54 7.60 1.24
N HIS A 138 -2.55 7.33 -0.05
CA HIS A 138 -3.62 6.56 -0.68
C HIS A 138 -3.72 5.13 -0.15
N ALA A 139 -2.59 4.46 0.09
CA ALA A 139 -2.58 3.11 0.64
C ALA A 139 -3.21 3.07 2.04
N GLN A 140 -2.98 4.06 2.91
CA GLN A 140 -3.57 4.10 4.26
C GLN A 140 -5.11 4.20 4.24
N GLU A 141 -5.70 4.67 3.14
CA GLU A 141 -7.16 4.74 2.94
C GLU A 141 -7.78 3.41 2.44
N MET A 142 -7.00 2.43 2.00
CA MET A 142 -7.46 1.08 1.65
C MET A 142 -7.99 0.37 2.91
N LYS A 143 -9.09 -0.38 2.78
CA LYS A 143 -9.74 -1.13 3.88
C LYS A 143 -10.24 -2.47 3.40
#